data_73a2ec555aaeed3bf57eb27e127ebece
#
_entry.id   73a2ec555aaeed3bf57eb27e127ebece
#
_cell.length_a   1.000
_cell.length_b   1.000
_cell.length_c   1.000
_cell.angle_alpha   90.00
_cell.angle_beta   90.00
_cell.angle_gamma   90.00
#
_symmetry.space_group_name_H-M   'P 1'
#
loop_
_entity.id
_entity.type
_entity.pdbx_description
1 polymer ?
#
loop_
_entity_poly.entity_id
_entity_poly.type
_entity_poly.pdbx_seq_one_letter_code
_entity_poly.pdbx_strand_id
1 'polypeptide(L)'
;MENNEFGIDQYPFTDFQQLFYSSKYAAECIQVSQDMLALIEKQHNLNIRRIPRGTVEARGYTLDDIFRIASIRRESGVIKPFPRPITLSVYVQKGGTAKTTTACNLAIQFSLMGLRTLVIDNDPQADVTSMLGYDPDLTAAELEDVGVPGARAVDGHIGNLMRVGSTYTPLSLEEVIKKPFGEFGPDLIPAEVTLDEMDIVLRN
;
A
#
# COMPACT_ATOMS: atom_id res chain seq x y z
N MET A 1 -11.44 9.90 36.44
CA MET A 1 -12.28 10.04 35.23
C MET A 1 -11.99 11.42 34.71
N GLU A 2 -10.92 11.59 33.96
CA GLU A 2 -10.57 12.84 33.31
C GLU A 2 -11.34 12.90 32.00
N ASN A 3 -12.16 13.90 31.84
CA ASN A 3 -12.89 14.20 30.62
C ASN A 3 -11.89 14.57 29.54
N ASN A 4 -11.78 13.75 28.53
CA ASN A 4 -11.10 14.06 27.27
C ASN A 4 -11.93 15.17 26.58
N GLU A 5 -11.53 16.43 26.73
CA GLU A 5 -12.25 17.60 26.20
C GLU A 5 -12.16 17.76 24.68
N PHE A 6 -11.39 16.92 24.03
CA PHE A 6 -11.39 16.77 22.59
C PHE A 6 -11.95 15.39 22.29
N GLY A 7 -13.21 15.33 21.87
CA GLY A 7 -13.84 14.12 21.36
C GLY A 7 -13.12 13.63 20.11
N ILE A 8 -11.90 13.18 20.25
CA ILE A 8 -11.19 12.41 19.27
C ILE A 8 -11.75 11.00 19.41
N ASP A 9 -12.91 10.76 18.81
CA ASP A 9 -13.30 9.41 18.39
C ASP A 9 -12.08 8.82 17.68
N GLN A 10 -11.60 7.73 18.19
CA GLN A 10 -10.41 6.97 17.81
C GLN A 10 -10.03 7.20 16.33
N TYR A 11 -8.89 7.85 16.08
CA TYR A 11 -8.40 8.12 14.73
C TYR A 11 -8.52 6.82 13.89
N PRO A 12 -9.24 6.80 12.77
CA PRO A 12 -9.60 5.58 12.07
C PRO A 12 -8.40 5.00 11.33
N PHE A 13 -7.47 4.40 12.09
CA PHE A 13 -6.29 3.77 11.54
C PHE A 13 -6.46 2.25 11.44
N THR A 14 -6.17 1.71 10.27
CA THR A 14 -6.10 0.25 10.05
C THR A 14 -4.70 -0.13 9.58
N ASP A 15 -3.98 -0.90 10.37
CA ASP A 15 -2.71 -1.48 9.96
C ASP A 15 -2.97 -2.74 9.11
N PHE A 16 -2.90 -2.58 7.80
CA PHE A 16 -3.10 -3.68 6.85
C PHE A 16 -2.12 -4.83 7.03
N GLN A 17 -0.93 -4.56 7.59
CA GLN A 17 0.10 -5.58 7.80
C GLN A 17 -0.21 -6.51 8.98
N GLN A 18 -1.12 -6.09 9.88
CA GLN A 18 -1.55 -6.87 11.04
C GLN A 18 -2.85 -7.66 10.81
N LEU A 19 -3.49 -7.50 9.65
CA LEU A 19 -4.71 -8.24 9.34
C LEU A 19 -4.38 -9.65 8.86
N PHE A 20 -5.14 -10.62 9.37
CA PHE A 20 -5.02 -12.03 8.99
C PHE A 20 -6.26 -12.55 8.28
N TYR A 21 -6.04 -13.24 7.19
CA TYR A 21 -7.07 -13.81 6.34
C TYR A 21 -7.03 -15.33 6.36
N SER A 22 -8.17 -15.97 6.12
CA SER A 22 -8.27 -17.44 6.08
C SER A 22 -7.64 -18.00 4.79
N SER A 23 -7.28 -19.30 4.82
CA SER A 23 -6.79 -20.01 3.63
C SER A 23 -7.78 -19.94 2.45
N LYS A 24 -9.09 -19.94 2.75
CA LYS A 24 -10.13 -19.79 1.71
C LYS A 24 -10.02 -18.43 1.05
N TYR A 25 -9.97 -17.35 1.81
CA TYR A 25 -9.85 -16.00 1.28
C TYR A 25 -8.55 -15.80 0.50
N ALA A 26 -7.41 -16.26 1.06
CA ALA A 26 -6.11 -16.16 0.38
C ALA A 26 -6.12 -16.90 -0.97
N ALA A 27 -6.70 -18.10 -1.02
CA ALA A 27 -6.81 -18.87 -2.25
C ALA A 27 -7.71 -18.19 -3.29
N GLU A 28 -8.83 -17.60 -2.85
CA GLU A 28 -9.74 -16.83 -3.71
C GLU A 28 -9.06 -15.59 -4.30
N CYS A 29 -8.29 -14.83 -3.51
CA CYS A 29 -7.57 -13.64 -3.97
C CYS A 29 -6.64 -13.93 -5.15
N ILE A 30 -5.92 -15.05 -5.12
CA ILE A 30 -4.97 -15.43 -6.16
C ILE A 30 -5.51 -16.50 -7.13
N GLN A 31 -6.81 -16.78 -7.05
CA GLN A 31 -7.54 -17.71 -7.94
C GLN A 31 -6.93 -19.11 -8.01
N VAL A 32 -6.72 -19.73 -6.84
CA VAL A 32 -6.27 -21.12 -6.71
C VAL A 32 -7.18 -21.92 -5.78
N SER A 33 -7.02 -23.25 -5.76
CA SER A 33 -7.61 -24.09 -4.71
C SER A 33 -6.80 -23.98 -3.41
N GLN A 34 -7.42 -24.29 -2.27
CA GLN A 34 -6.71 -24.34 -0.98
C GLN A 34 -5.60 -25.42 -0.97
N ASP A 35 -5.78 -26.50 -1.73
CA ASP A 35 -4.77 -27.55 -1.87
C ASP A 35 -3.54 -27.04 -2.66
N MET A 36 -3.79 -26.28 -3.72
CA MET A 36 -2.71 -25.63 -4.48
C MET A 36 -1.98 -24.60 -3.61
N LEU A 37 -2.70 -23.81 -2.82
CA LEU A 37 -2.10 -22.86 -1.87
C LEU A 37 -1.17 -23.59 -0.90
N ALA A 38 -1.63 -24.69 -0.28
CA ALA A 38 -0.83 -25.50 0.62
C ALA A 38 0.39 -26.17 -0.06
N LEU A 39 0.26 -26.54 -1.33
CA LEU A 39 1.36 -27.07 -2.12
C LEU A 39 2.45 -26.03 -2.35
N ILE A 40 2.08 -24.80 -2.73
CA ILE A 40 3.01 -23.69 -2.93
C ILE A 40 3.75 -23.37 -1.63
N GLU A 41 3.05 -23.28 -0.50
CA GLU A 41 3.65 -23.06 0.81
C GLU A 41 4.74 -24.09 1.09
N LYS A 42 4.42 -25.37 0.87
CA LYS A 42 5.36 -26.47 1.11
C LYS A 42 6.57 -26.43 0.16
N GLN A 43 6.34 -26.20 -1.13
CA GLN A 43 7.39 -26.17 -2.15
C GLN A 43 8.37 -25.02 -1.94
N HIS A 44 7.89 -23.88 -1.47
CA HIS A 44 8.68 -22.67 -1.27
C HIS A 44 9.06 -22.43 0.21
N ASN A 45 8.74 -23.39 1.07
CA ASN A 45 9.03 -23.34 2.51
C ASN A 45 8.54 -22.02 3.18
N LEU A 46 7.30 -21.62 2.86
CA LEU A 46 6.72 -20.40 3.39
C LEU A 46 6.27 -20.60 4.83
N ASN A 47 6.68 -19.71 5.72
CA ASN A 47 6.32 -19.76 7.13
C ASN A 47 5.03 -18.98 7.39
N ILE A 48 3.89 -19.58 7.09
CA ILE A 48 2.57 -18.97 7.33
C ILE A 48 2.20 -19.09 8.82
N ARG A 49 1.83 -17.98 9.40
CA ARG A 49 1.49 -17.89 10.84
C ARG A 49 0.28 -18.75 11.17
N ARG A 50 0.31 -19.38 12.37
CA ARG A 50 -0.85 -20.04 12.97
C ARG A 50 -1.57 -19.05 13.89
N ILE A 51 -2.86 -18.96 13.73
CA ILE A 51 -3.73 -18.08 14.52
C ILE A 51 -4.81 -18.94 15.22
N PRO A 52 -5.17 -18.64 16.48
CA PRO A 52 -6.24 -19.35 17.17
C PRO A 52 -7.59 -19.05 16.47
N ARG A 53 -8.37 -20.12 16.25
CA ARG A 53 -9.71 -20.04 15.69
C ARG A 53 -10.64 -20.98 16.48
N GLY A 54 -11.18 -20.49 17.59
CA GLY A 54 -11.87 -21.32 18.55
C GLY A 54 -10.90 -22.28 19.23
N THR A 55 -11.17 -23.58 19.15
CA THR A 55 -10.37 -24.65 19.78
C THR A 55 -9.23 -25.17 18.91
N VAL A 56 -9.10 -24.69 17.67
CA VAL A 56 -8.09 -25.15 16.71
C VAL A 56 -7.22 -23.99 16.22
N GLU A 57 -5.99 -24.32 15.86
CA GLU A 57 -5.11 -23.39 15.18
C GLU A 57 -5.31 -23.47 13.66
N ALA A 58 -5.55 -22.33 13.03
CA ALA A 58 -5.71 -22.20 11.59
C ALA A 58 -4.57 -21.39 10.98
N ARG A 59 -4.32 -21.58 9.68
CA ARG A 59 -3.41 -20.70 8.91
C ARG A 59 -4.01 -19.30 8.82
N GLY A 60 -3.21 -18.30 9.16
CA GLY A 60 -3.53 -16.87 8.99
C GLY A 60 -2.55 -16.22 8.03
N TYR A 61 -3.05 -15.72 6.92
CA TYR A 61 -2.25 -15.06 5.89
C TYR A 61 -2.37 -13.56 6.05
N THR A 62 -1.24 -12.86 6.06
CA THR A 62 -1.22 -11.41 5.85
C THR A 62 -1.45 -11.09 4.37
N LEU A 63 -1.73 -9.84 4.04
CA LEU A 63 -1.76 -9.42 2.64
C LEU A 63 -0.39 -9.60 1.96
N ASP A 64 0.69 -9.34 2.70
CA ASP A 64 2.06 -9.57 2.19
C ASP A 64 2.31 -11.04 1.82
N ASP A 65 1.86 -12.00 2.65
CA ASP A 65 1.93 -13.42 2.31
C ASP A 65 1.18 -13.75 1.02
N ILE A 66 -0.01 -13.17 0.83
CA ILE A 66 -0.84 -13.39 -0.35
C ILE A 66 -0.14 -12.85 -1.60
N PHE A 67 0.39 -11.62 -1.54
CA PHE A 67 1.15 -11.02 -2.63
C PHE A 67 2.44 -11.80 -2.94
N ARG A 68 3.14 -12.25 -1.91
CA ARG A 68 4.33 -13.10 -2.06
C ARG A 68 4.02 -14.39 -2.82
N ILE A 69 2.94 -15.07 -2.47
CA ILE A 69 2.52 -16.29 -3.16
C ILE A 69 2.15 -16.00 -4.61
N ALA A 70 1.49 -14.87 -4.88
CA ALA A 70 1.17 -14.43 -6.24
C ALA A 70 2.45 -14.17 -7.06
N SER A 71 3.46 -13.53 -6.49
CA SER A 71 4.76 -13.30 -7.11
C SER A 71 5.49 -14.61 -7.44
N ILE A 72 5.55 -15.54 -6.50
CA ILE A 72 6.13 -16.88 -6.69
C ILE A 72 5.46 -17.61 -7.89
N ARG A 73 4.13 -17.58 -7.97
CA ARG A 73 3.40 -18.20 -9.07
C ARG A 73 3.75 -17.58 -10.42
N ARG A 74 3.93 -16.26 -10.45
CA ARG A 74 4.34 -15.56 -11.66
C ARG A 74 5.76 -15.92 -12.06
N GLU A 75 6.69 -15.93 -11.14
CA GLU A 75 8.08 -16.30 -11.38
C GLU A 75 8.22 -17.75 -11.84
N SER A 76 7.35 -18.64 -11.37
CA SER A 76 7.26 -20.04 -11.82
C SER A 76 6.69 -20.20 -13.24
N GLY A 77 6.37 -19.10 -13.93
CA GLY A 77 5.90 -19.13 -15.32
C GLY A 77 4.43 -19.50 -15.51
N VAL A 78 3.64 -19.61 -14.42
CA VAL A 78 2.18 -19.87 -14.50
C VAL A 78 1.46 -18.69 -15.16
N ILE A 79 1.97 -17.47 -14.96
CA ILE A 79 1.45 -16.26 -15.58
C ILE A 79 2.55 -15.69 -16.48
N LYS A 80 2.23 -15.44 -17.76
CA LYS A 80 3.20 -14.86 -18.71
C LYS A 80 3.68 -13.49 -18.25
N PRO A 81 5.00 -13.23 -18.26
CA PRO A 81 5.52 -11.91 -17.94
C PRO A 81 5.12 -10.90 -19.03
N PHE A 82 4.97 -9.63 -18.64
CA PHE A 82 4.90 -8.55 -19.63
C PHE A 82 6.28 -8.36 -20.27
N PRO A 83 6.34 -8.09 -21.57
CA PRO A 83 7.61 -7.92 -22.28
C PRO A 83 8.36 -6.64 -21.86
N ARG A 84 7.67 -5.70 -21.24
CA ARG A 84 8.22 -4.40 -20.77
C ARG A 84 7.38 -3.84 -19.63
N PRO A 85 7.92 -2.94 -18.81
CA PRO A 85 7.13 -2.17 -17.85
C PRO A 85 5.99 -1.40 -18.55
N ILE A 86 4.87 -1.28 -17.85
CA ILE A 86 3.68 -0.57 -18.32
C ILE A 86 3.40 0.57 -17.35
N THR A 87 3.22 1.76 -17.86
CA THR A 87 2.71 2.90 -17.10
C THR A 87 1.23 3.10 -17.42
N LEU A 88 0.40 3.20 -16.39
CA LEU A 88 -1.02 3.46 -16.48
C LEU A 88 -1.34 4.77 -15.73
N SER A 89 -2.04 5.69 -16.37
CA SER A 89 -2.52 6.93 -15.74
C SER A 89 -4.02 6.85 -15.52
N VAL A 90 -4.46 7.13 -14.27
CA VAL A 90 -5.86 7.27 -13.89
C VAL A 90 -6.16 8.74 -13.70
N TYR A 91 -6.75 9.38 -14.69
CA TYR A 91 -6.98 10.82 -14.71
C TYR A 91 -8.36 11.21 -15.21
N VAL A 92 -9.06 12.04 -14.45
CA VAL A 92 -10.29 12.73 -14.86
C VAL A 92 -10.37 14.07 -14.10
N GLN A 93 -10.67 15.16 -14.79
CA GLN A 93 -10.80 16.48 -14.17
C GLN A 93 -11.96 16.62 -13.17
N LYS A 94 -13.02 15.83 -13.36
CA LYS A 94 -14.22 15.92 -12.52
C LYS A 94 -14.02 15.19 -11.20
N GLY A 95 -14.39 15.82 -10.08
CA GLY A 95 -14.45 15.18 -8.77
C GLY A 95 -15.54 14.09 -8.68
N GLY A 96 -15.41 13.17 -7.72
CA GLY A 96 -16.39 12.11 -7.47
C GLY A 96 -16.49 11.02 -8.54
N THR A 97 -15.50 10.88 -9.43
CA THR A 97 -15.48 9.88 -10.51
C THR A 97 -14.74 8.59 -10.16
N ALA A 98 -14.53 8.34 -8.88
CA ALA A 98 -13.85 7.15 -8.36
C ALA A 98 -12.39 6.95 -8.85
N LYS A 99 -11.65 8.03 -9.17
CA LYS A 99 -10.22 7.95 -9.57
C LYS A 99 -9.39 7.19 -8.53
N THR A 100 -9.40 7.68 -7.31
CA THR A 100 -8.67 7.15 -6.15
C THR A 100 -8.98 5.68 -5.94
N THR A 101 -10.28 5.34 -5.84
CA THR A 101 -10.74 3.96 -5.68
C THR A 101 -10.28 3.06 -6.83
N THR A 102 -10.33 3.57 -8.07
CA THR A 102 -9.87 2.82 -9.25
C THR A 102 -8.37 2.58 -9.20
N ALA A 103 -7.57 3.60 -8.90
CA ALA A 103 -6.11 3.49 -8.82
C ALA A 103 -5.67 2.48 -7.75
N CYS A 104 -6.23 2.57 -6.54
CA CYS A 104 -5.92 1.64 -5.44
C CYS A 104 -6.32 0.20 -5.78
N ASN A 105 -7.53 -0.02 -6.31
CA ASN A 105 -7.98 -1.37 -6.67
C ASN A 105 -7.15 -1.97 -7.81
N LEU A 106 -6.77 -1.19 -8.81
CA LEU A 106 -5.90 -1.67 -9.89
C LEU A 106 -4.52 -2.07 -9.36
N ALA A 107 -3.92 -1.26 -8.48
CA ALA A 107 -2.64 -1.56 -7.88
C ALA A 107 -2.67 -2.88 -7.09
N ILE A 108 -3.68 -3.06 -6.26
CA ILE A 108 -3.89 -4.30 -5.49
C ILE A 108 -4.09 -5.49 -6.44
N GLN A 109 -4.94 -5.36 -7.47
CA GLN A 109 -5.19 -6.44 -8.42
C GLN A 109 -3.94 -6.84 -9.21
N PHE A 110 -3.13 -5.88 -9.64
CA PHE A 110 -1.87 -6.17 -10.31
C PHE A 110 -0.91 -6.92 -9.39
N SER A 111 -0.82 -6.54 -8.12
CA SER A 111 0.00 -7.25 -7.14
C SER A 111 -0.54 -8.66 -6.85
N LEU A 112 -1.86 -8.86 -6.80
CA LEU A 112 -2.49 -10.20 -6.71
C LEU A 112 -2.25 -11.07 -7.97
N MET A 113 -1.93 -10.45 -9.09
CA MET A 113 -1.43 -11.16 -10.29
C MET A 113 0.08 -11.41 -10.27
N GLY A 114 0.74 -11.08 -9.16
CA GLY A 114 2.19 -11.23 -8.98
C GLY A 114 3.02 -10.20 -9.71
N LEU A 115 2.43 -9.07 -10.12
CA LEU A 115 3.16 -7.97 -10.75
C LEU A 115 3.77 -7.07 -9.66
N ARG A 116 5.03 -6.69 -9.86
CA ARG A 116 5.61 -5.58 -9.08
C ARG A 116 4.94 -4.29 -9.51
N THR A 117 4.25 -3.66 -8.58
CA THR A 117 3.40 -2.51 -8.84
C THR A 117 3.90 -1.33 -8.02
N LEU A 118 4.06 -0.18 -8.67
CA LEU A 118 4.34 1.09 -8.01
C LEU A 118 3.15 2.02 -8.28
N VAL A 119 2.60 2.56 -7.22
CA VAL A 119 1.62 3.65 -7.27
C VAL A 119 2.36 4.97 -7.08
N ILE A 120 2.08 5.94 -7.91
CA ILE A 120 2.57 7.31 -7.75
C ILE A 120 1.34 8.19 -7.56
N ASP A 121 1.18 8.73 -6.38
CA ASP A 121 0.12 9.69 -6.08
C ASP A 121 0.61 11.09 -6.49
N ASN A 122 -0.05 11.67 -7.49
CA ASN A 122 0.24 13.01 -8.00
C ASN A 122 -0.92 14.00 -7.73
N ASP A 123 -1.89 13.59 -6.92
CA ASP A 123 -2.99 14.46 -6.52
C ASP A 123 -2.63 15.16 -5.20
N PRO A 124 -2.55 16.50 -5.12
CA PRO A 124 -2.28 17.22 -3.87
C PRO A 124 -3.30 16.94 -2.76
N GLN A 125 -4.47 16.41 -3.10
CA GLN A 125 -5.45 15.94 -2.11
C GLN A 125 -5.00 14.67 -1.37
N ALA A 126 -3.97 13.98 -1.88
CA ALA A 126 -3.36 12.78 -1.28
C ALA A 126 -4.35 11.66 -0.92
N ASP A 127 -5.48 11.59 -1.63
CA ASP A 127 -6.53 10.60 -1.35
C ASP A 127 -6.06 9.15 -1.52
N VAL A 128 -5.18 8.86 -2.48
CA VAL A 128 -4.58 7.52 -2.68
C VAL A 128 -3.64 7.21 -1.52
N THR A 129 -2.84 8.18 -1.11
CA THR A 129 -1.91 8.09 0.02
C THR A 129 -2.66 7.72 1.30
N SER A 130 -3.73 8.46 1.62
CA SER A 130 -4.57 8.21 2.79
C SER A 130 -5.29 6.86 2.70
N MET A 131 -5.83 6.49 1.54
CA MET A 131 -6.50 5.20 1.34
C MET A 131 -5.54 4.00 1.51
N LEU A 132 -4.25 4.19 1.23
CA LEU A 132 -3.21 3.18 1.44
C LEU A 132 -2.60 3.22 2.85
N GLY A 133 -3.17 4.02 3.77
CA GLY A 133 -2.85 3.99 5.20
C GLY A 133 -1.66 4.85 5.59
N TYR A 134 -1.37 5.91 4.86
CA TYR A 134 -0.42 6.95 5.23
C TYR A 134 -1.13 8.28 5.45
N ASP A 135 -0.61 9.08 6.33
CA ASP A 135 -1.17 10.39 6.66
C ASP A 135 -0.34 11.48 5.99
N PRO A 136 -0.94 12.28 5.09
CA PRO A 136 -0.25 13.36 4.41
C PRO A 136 -0.18 14.67 5.21
N ASP A 137 -0.93 14.78 6.31
CA ASP A 137 -1.16 16.03 7.03
C ASP A 137 -0.44 16.08 8.37
N LEU A 138 -0.29 14.92 9.04
CA LEU A 138 0.31 14.84 10.37
C LEU A 138 1.77 14.40 10.32
N THR A 139 2.58 15.02 11.18
CA THR A 139 3.97 14.59 11.40
C THR A 139 4.03 13.28 12.17
N ALA A 140 5.18 12.61 12.14
CA ALA A 140 5.39 11.37 12.88
C ALA A 140 5.10 11.52 14.39
N ALA A 141 5.47 12.65 15.01
CA ALA A 141 5.21 12.90 16.42
C ALA A 141 3.71 13.08 16.71
N GLU A 142 3.00 13.83 15.88
CA GLU A 142 1.54 14.02 16.02
C GLU A 142 0.76 12.71 15.83
N LEU A 143 1.21 11.84 14.94
CA LEU A 143 0.62 10.51 14.78
C LEU A 143 0.83 9.64 16.02
N GLU A 144 2.02 9.66 16.61
CA GLU A 144 2.31 8.93 17.85
C GLU A 144 1.46 9.42 19.02
N ASP A 145 1.20 10.72 19.10
CA ASP A 145 0.33 11.31 20.13
C ASP A 145 -1.12 10.80 20.04
N VAL A 146 -1.58 10.45 18.83
CA VAL A 146 -2.93 9.86 18.62
C VAL A 146 -2.91 8.32 18.55
N GLY A 147 -1.77 7.69 18.85
CA GLY A 147 -1.64 6.24 18.91
C GLY A 147 -1.45 5.53 17.57
N VAL A 148 -1.09 6.28 16.52
CA VAL A 148 -0.74 5.75 15.20
C VAL A 148 0.79 5.71 15.04
N PRO A 149 1.38 4.65 14.47
CA PRO A 149 2.82 4.60 14.25
C PRO A 149 3.32 5.78 13.41
N GLY A 150 4.33 6.52 13.89
CA GLY A 150 4.91 7.67 13.20
C GLY A 150 5.45 7.35 11.80
N ALA A 151 5.81 6.10 11.54
CA ALA A 151 6.18 5.61 10.20
C ALA A 151 5.06 5.74 9.15
N ARG A 152 3.84 6.08 9.56
CA ARG A 152 2.71 6.37 8.66
C ARG A 152 2.65 7.83 8.20
N ALA A 153 3.49 8.69 8.72
CA ALA A 153 3.68 10.04 8.19
C ALA A 153 4.27 10.01 6.78
N VAL A 154 3.96 11.04 6.00
CA VAL A 154 4.58 11.29 4.70
C VAL A 154 5.77 12.23 4.90
N ASP A 155 6.99 11.69 4.73
CA ASP A 155 8.24 12.45 4.88
C ASP A 155 8.82 12.90 3.54
N GLY A 156 8.22 12.52 2.42
CA GLY A 156 8.65 12.87 1.09
C GLY A 156 7.72 12.34 0.02
N HIS A 157 7.73 12.99 -1.13
CA HIS A 157 6.85 12.74 -2.26
C HIS A 157 7.57 12.91 -3.60
N ILE A 158 6.85 12.82 -4.71
CA ILE A 158 7.41 12.90 -6.06
C ILE A 158 8.23 14.21 -6.30
N GLY A 159 7.85 15.33 -5.69
CA GLY A 159 8.58 16.59 -5.80
C GLY A 159 10.02 16.52 -5.30
N ASN A 160 10.25 15.77 -4.20
CA ASN A 160 11.60 15.52 -3.67
C ASN A 160 12.48 14.71 -4.64
N LEU A 161 11.86 13.75 -5.35
CA LEU A 161 12.56 12.90 -6.34
C LEU A 161 12.90 13.66 -7.62
N MET A 162 12.00 14.52 -8.07
CA MET A 162 12.17 15.28 -9.32
C MET A 162 13.19 16.42 -9.20
N ARG A 163 13.54 16.82 -7.97
CA ARG A 163 14.48 17.93 -7.68
C ARG A 163 14.11 19.23 -8.41
N VAL A 164 12.83 19.52 -8.48
CA VAL A 164 12.31 20.69 -9.17
C VAL A 164 12.52 21.94 -8.32
N GLY A 165 13.39 22.82 -8.77
CA GLY A 165 13.69 24.08 -8.10
C GLY A 165 14.40 23.92 -6.74
N SER A 166 14.29 24.94 -5.88
CA SER A 166 14.80 24.92 -4.50
C SER A 166 13.72 24.65 -3.46
N THR A 167 12.50 24.36 -3.89
CA THR A 167 11.32 24.19 -3.01
C THR A 167 11.40 22.90 -2.19
N TYR A 168 11.86 21.82 -2.80
CA TYR A 168 11.90 20.52 -2.16
C TYR A 168 13.32 20.06 -1.86
N THR A 169 13.53 19.55 -0.64
CA THR A 169 14.79 18.86 -0.29
C THR A 169 14.93 17.60 -1.14
N PRO A 170 16.03 17.43 -1.89
CA PRO A 170 16.23 16.21 -2.66
C PRO A 170 16.31 14.97 -1.76
N LEU A 171 15.51 13.96 -2.07
CA LEU A 171 15.51 12.66 -1.41
C LEU A 171 15.79 11.54 -2.42
N SER A 172 16.25 10.39 -1.94
CA SER A 172 16.37 9.18 -2.73
C SER A 172 15.01 8.46 -2.83
N LEU A 173 14.89 7.55 -3.80
CA LEU A 173 13.68 6.74 -3.93
C LEU A 173 13.42 5.89 -2.69
N GLU A 174 14.48 5.38 -2.04
CA GLU A 174 14.39 4.55 -0.84
C GLU A 174 13.85 5.32 0.38
N GLU A 175 14.12 6.63 0.44
CA GLU A 175 13.59 7.50 1.50
C GLU A 175 12.11 7.86 1.29
N VAL A 176 11.67 7.93 0.03
CA VAL A 176 10.31 8.36 -0.32
C VAL A 176 9.33 7.19 -0.40
N ILE A 177 9.81 6.02 -0.88
CA ILE A 177 8.93 4.89 -1.16
C ILE A 177 8.31 4.32 0.13
N LYS A 178 7.01 4.10 0.10
CA LYS A 178 6.25 3.51 1.20
C LYS A 178 5.74 2.13 0.81
N LYS A 179 5.59 1.24 1.80
CA LYS A 179 5.18 -0.16 1.63
C LYS A 179 3.92 -0.44 2.45
N PRO A 180 2.74 -0.05 1.97
CA PRO A 180 1.50 -0.12 2.75
C PRO A 180 1.15 -1.53 3.22
N PHE A 181 1.47 -2.54 2.43
CA PHE A 181 1.10 -3.94 2.68
C PHE A 181 2.29 -4.86 2.98
N GLY A 182 3.51 -4.34 3.05
CA GLY A 182 4.74 -5.11 3.22
C GLY A 182 5.58 -5.20 1.94
N GLU A 183 6.47 -6.20 1.86
CA GLU A 183 7.51 -6.26 0.83
C GLU A 183 7.00 -6.67 -0.56
N PHE A 184 5.90 -7.41 -0.63
CA PHE A 184 5.39 -8.00 -1.87
C PHE A 184 4.13 -7.32 -2.42
N GLY A 185 3.52 -6.42 -1.65
CA GLY A 185 2.39 -5.60 -2.08
C GLY A 185 2.79 -4.49 -3.04
N PRO A 186 1.83 -3.65 -3.43
CA PRO A 186 2.14 -2.45 -4.20
C PRO A 186 2.95 -1.47 -3.36
N ASP A 187 4.01 -0.94 -3.95
CA ASP A 187 4.77 0.19 -3.40
C ASP A 187 4.03 1.51 -3.68
N LEU A 188 4.28 2.53 -2.88
CA LEU A 188 3.67 3.86 -3.01
C LEU A 188 4.75 4.95 -2.98
N ILE A 189 4.70 5.88 -3.93
CA ILE A 189 5.26 7.21 -3.79
C ILE A 189 4.08 8.10 -3.39
N PRO A 190 4.06 8.61 -2.15
CA PRO A 190 2.91 9.35 -1.64
C PRO A 190 2.83 10.77 -2.19
N ALA A 191 1.69 11.41 -1.94
CA ALA A 191 1.47 12.84 -2.11
C ALA A 191 1.32 13.53 -0.77
N GLU A 192 1.49 14.85 -0.78
CA GLU A 192 1.13 15.75 0.30
C GLU A 192 0.68 17.11 -0.29
N VAL A 193 0.09 17.96 0.53
CA VAL A 193 -0.51 19.25 0.11
C VAL A 193 0.48 20.17 -0.60
N THR A 194 1.75 20.13 -0.24
CA THR A 194 2.79 20.98 -0.86
C THR A 194 3.02 20.67 -2.35
N LEU A 195 2.48 19.56 -2.88
CA LEU A 195 2.50 19.29 -4.33
C LEU A 195 1.83 20.38 -5.19
N ASP A 196 0.90 21.17 -4.64
CA ASP A 196 0.32 22.32 -5.32
C ASP A 196 1.39 23.35 -5.73
N GLU A 197 2.48 23.47 -4.96
CA GLU A 197 3.58 24.37 -5.26
C GLU A 197 4.38 23.93 -6.50
N MET A 198 4.41 22.64 -6.79
CA MET A 198 5.10 22.08 -7.95
C MET A 198 4.52 22.59 -9.28
N ASP A 199 3.20 22.80 -9.35
CA ASP A 199 2.54 23.34 -10.54
C ASP A 199 3.02 24.78 -10.83
N ILE A 200 3.29 25.57 -9.79
CA ILE A 200 3.84 26.93 -9.91
C ILE A 200 5.27 26.89 -10.44
N VAL A 201 6.08 25.98 -9.92
CA VAL A 201 7.50 25.84 -10.32
C VAL A 201 7.65 25.32 -11.74
N LEU A 202 6.77 24.41 -12.17
CA LEU A 202 6.83 23.83 -13.53
C LEU A 202 6.31 24.78 -14.62
N ARG A 203 5.56 25.84 -14.26
CA ARG A 203 5.05 26.85 -15.21
C ARG A 203 6.02 28.01 -15.47
N ASN A 204 7.07 28.14 -14.66
CA ASN A 204 8.11 29.18 -14.80
C ASN A 204 9.38 28.62 -15.44
#